data_d4bc6dce69b6af03f6ee2dc159ebb4af
#
_entry.id   d4bc6dce69b6af03f6ee2dc159ebb4af
#
_cell.length_a   1.000
_cell.length_b   1.000
_cell.length_c   1.000
_cell.angle_alpha   90.00
_cell.angle_beta   90.00
_cell.angle_gamma   90.00
#
_symmetry.space_group_name_H-M   'P 1'
#
loop_
_entity.id
_entity.type
_entity.pdbx_description
1 polymer ?
#
loop_
_entity_poly.entity_id
_entity_poly.type
_entity_poly.pdbx_seq_one_letter_code
_entity_poly.pdbx_strand_id
1 'polypeptide(L)'
;MNNGDSALEPDSPEDSQFLSDEWTSEAGALIEVSIDPSSWHSPLIADLKKRAPVMLDHIASRLSLDLQMVSLLLCNDDDMRSMNLQHRGLDKSTNVLSFLAGDDLYLDDDMPEMDGGIGDIAIAGETVMREAAEAGIAAGDHLLHLFTHGVLHLLGYDHIDDQMADEMEALEIALLGQMKIANPYLDDELALGTREAG
;
A
#
# COMPACT_ATOMS: atom_id res chain seq x y z
N MET A 1 1.16 24.13 57.48
CA MET A 1 0.91 24.72 56.17
C MET A 1 1.72 23.93 55.17
N ASN A 2 1.10 22.92 54.61
CA ASN A 2 1.71 22.04 53.63
C ASN A 2 1.00 22.27 52.34
N ASN A 3 1.67 22.98 51.40
CA ASN A 3 1.22 23.05 50.04
C ASN A 3 1.71 21.81 49.31
N GLY A 4 0.78 20.89 49.03
CA GLY A 4 1.00 19.79 48.10
C GLY A 4 1.00 20.35 46.69
N ASP A 5 2.18 20.38 46.11
CA ASP A 5 2.37 20.59 44.66
C ASP A 5 1.97 19.26 43.97
N SER A 6 0.78 19.25 43.40
CA SER A 6 0.33 18.13 42.58
C SER A 6 0.92 18.33 41.19
N ALA A 7 2.08 17.76 40.98
CA ALA A 7 2.60 17.60 39.63
C ALA A 7 1.58 16.80 38.82
N LEU A 8 1.05 17.41 37.75
CA LEU A 8 0.29 16.73 36.73
C LEU A 8 1.26 15.72 36.07
N GLU A 9 0.97 14.47 36.22
CA GLU A 9 1.60 13.39 35.46
C GLU A 9 1.33 13.70 33.96
N PRO A 10 2.34 13.58 33.10
CA PRO A 10 2.09 13.70 31.66
C PRO A 10 1.17 12.56 31.21
N ASP A 11 0.18 12.91 30.41
CA ASP A 11 -0.79 12.00 29.84
C ASP A 11 -0.11 10.75 29.25
N SER A 12 -0.71 9.60 29.54
CA SER A 12 -0.27 8.30 29.02
C SER A 12 -0.33 8.31 27.49
N PRO A 13 0.62 7.67 26.81
CA PRO A 13 0.55 7.49 25.35
C PRO A 13 -0.45 6.38 25.02
N GLU A 14 -1.74 6.70 25.04
CA GLU A 14 -2.83 5.79 24.67
C GLU A 14 -3.81 6.45 23.69
N ASP A 15 -3.31 7.08 22.63
CA ASP A 15 -4.14 7.32 21.46
C ASP A 15 -3.28 7.01 20.23
N SER A 16 -3.31 5.78 19.79
CA SER A 16 -2.83 5.41 18.46
C SER A 16 -3.57 6.29 17.46
N GLN A 17 -2.86 7.13 16.76
CA GLN A 17 -3.36 8.09 15.77
C GLN A 17 -4.06 7.35 14.61
N PHE A 18 -3.84 6.06 14.48
CA PHE A 18 -4.33 5.19 13.41
C PHE A 18 -5.64 4.50 13.79
N LEU A 19 -6.54 4.41 12.80
CA LEU A 19 -7.75 3.59 12.90
C LEU A 19 -7.45 2.19 12.36
N SER A 20 -7.83 1.15 13.12
CA SER A 20 -7.67 -0.24 12.69
C SER A 20 -8.96 -0.79 12.08
N ASP A 21 -8.85 -1.60 11.03
CA ASP A 21 -9.94 -2.32 10.38
C ASP A 21 -9.42 -3.68 9.86
N GLU A 22 -10.31 -4.62 9.65
CA GLU A 22 -10.00 -5.94 9.08
C GLU A 22 -10.93 -6.22 7.89
N TRP A 23 -10.34 -6.65 6.78
CA TRP A 23 -11.08 -6.99 5.59
C TRP A 23 -10.78 -8.43 5.19
N THR A 24 -11.81 -9.22 4.90
CA THR A 24 -11.65 -10.65 4.58
C THR A 24 -12.13 -10.91 3.16
N SER A 25 -11.36 -11.67 2.38
CA SER A 25 -11.74 -12.14 1.06
C SER A 25 -12.71 -13.31 1.11
N GLU A 26 -13.34 -13.67 -0.02
CA GLU A 26 -14.22 -14.84 -0.09
C GLU A 26 -13.47 -16.16 0.15
N ALA A 27 -12.19 -16.23 -0.29
CA ALA A 27 -11.33 -17.38 -0.05
C ALA A 27 -10.77 -17.43 1.38
N GLY A 28 -10.95 -16.39 2.18
CA GLY A 28 -10.56 -16.34 3.58
C GLY A 28 -9.23 -15.62 3.86
N ALA A 29 -8.59 -15.02 2.85
CA ALA A 29 -7.42 -14.17 3.07
C ALA A 29 -7.81 -12.91 3.87
N LEU A 30 -6.98 -12.52 4.82
CA LEU A 30 -7.17 -11.38 5.70
C LEU A 30 -6.31 -10.19 5.25
N ILE A 31 -6.86 -8.99 5.30
CA ILE A 31 -6.13 -7.74 5.20
C ILE A 31 -6.30 -7.02 6.53
N GLU A 32 -5.22 -6.92 7.32
CA GLU A 32 -5.17 -6.07 8.50
C GLU A 32 -4.84 -4.64 8.08
N VAL A 33 -5.68 -3.69 8.44
CA VAL A 33 -5.58 -2.32 7.91
C VAL A 33 -5.41 -1.33 9.05
N SER A 34 -4.35 -0.52 8.95
CA SER A 34 -4.12 0.66 9.78
C SER A 34 -4.24 1.92 8.93
N ILE A 35 -5.04 2.89 9.37
CA ILE A 35 -5.42 4.05 8.57
C ILE A 35 -5.12 5.34 9.32
N ASP A 36 -4.32 6.23 8.73
CA ASP A 36 -4.21 7.62 9.18
C ASP A 36 -5.44 8.43 8.72
N PRO A 37 -6.34 8.81 9.64
CA PRO A 37 -7.57 9.50 9.27
C PRO A 37 -7.34 10.93 8.77
N SER A 38 -6.14 11.49 8.92
CA SER A 38 -5.80 12.84 8.48
C SER A 38 -5.57 12.92 6.97
N SER A 39 -5.07 11.84 6.36
CA SER A 39 -4.67 11.78 4.94
C SER A 39 -5.63 10.99 4.06
N TRP A 40 -6.53 10.19 4.66
CA TRP A 40 -7.39 9.27 3.94
C TRP A 40 -8.88 9.61 4.07
N HIS A 41 -9.56 9.70 2.95
CA HIS A 41 -10.99 10.04 2.90
C HIS A 41 -11.87 8.79 2.88
N SER A 42 -12.95 8.79 3.68
CA SER A 42 -13.87 7.67 3.83
C SER A 42 -14.40 7.04 2.53
N PRO A 43 -14.74 7.78 1.46
CA PRO A 43 -15.17 7.17 0.21
C PRO A 43 -14.09 6.32 -0.48
N LEU A 44 -12.83 6.75 -0.45
CA LEU A 44 -11.71 6.02 -1.06
C LEU A 44 -11.40 4.74 -0.28
N ILE A 45 -11.39 4.83 1.07
CA ILE A 45 -11.25 3.68 1.95
C ILE A 45 -12.38 2.67 1.71
N ALA A 46 -13.64 3.13 1.62
CA ALA A 46 -14.79 2.27 1.39
C ALA A 46 -14.77 1.59 0.02
N ASP A 47 -14.19 2.23 -1.00
CA ASP A 47 -13.98 1.62 -2.32
C ASP A 47 -12.89 0.53 -2.23
N LEU A 48 -11.74 0.84 -1.62
CA LEU A 48 -10.65 -0.12 -1.43
C LEU A 48 -11.10 -1.33 -0.61
N LYS A 49 -11.84 -1.11 0.49
CA LYS A 49 -12.40 -2.18 1.35
C LYS A 49 -13.25 -3.19 0.57
N LYS A 50 -13.93 -2.76 -0.48
CA LYS A 50 -14.72 -3.66 -1.34
C LYS A 50 -13.87 -4.38 -2.38
N ARG A 51 -12.83 -3.74 -2.88
CA ARG A 51 -12.08 -4.18 -4.06
C ARG A 51 -10.82 -4.96 -3.71
N ALA A 52 -10.10 -4.59 -2.64
CA ALA A 52 -8.85 -5.23 -2.25
C ALA A 52 -9.02 -6.72 -1.89
N PRO A 53 -10.04 -7.15 -1.10
CA PRO A 53 -10.27 -8.57 -0.85
C PRO A 53 -10.55 -9.37 -2.13
N VAL A 54 -11.33 -8.80 -3.06
CA VAL A 54 -11.61 -9.45 -4.37
C VAL A 54 -10.34 -9.57 -5.19
N MET A 55 -9.46 -8.56 -5.15
CA MET A 55 -8.17 -8.61 -5.82
C MET A 55 -7.27 -9.70 -5.24
N LEU A 56 -7.23 -9.90 -3.92
CA LEU A 56 -6.51 -11.01 -3.31
C LEU A 56 -7.02 -12.37 -3.81
N ASP A 57 -8.33 -12.56 -3.93
CA ASP A 57 -8.90 -13.79 -4.49
C ASP A 57 -8.51 -13.99 -5.96
N HIS A 58 -8.44 -12.94 -6.76
CA HIS A 58 -7.96 -13.01 -8.14
C HIS A 58 -6.48 -13.38 -8.20
N ILE A 59 -5.62 -12.80 -7.36
CA ILE A 59 -4.19 -13.13 -7.25
C ILE A 59 -4.03 -14.59 -6.82
N ALA A 60 -4.69 -15.00 -5.73
CA ALA A 60 -4.65 -16.36 -5.20
C ALA A 60 -5.05 -17.40 -6.28
N SER A 61 -6.16 -17.15 -6.97
CA SER A 61 -6.65 -18.00 -8.06
C SER A 61 -5.69 -18.04 -9.24
N ARG A 62 -5.16 -16.90 -9.67
CA ARG A 62 -4.27 -16.78 -10.83
C ARG A 62 -2.95 -17.48 -10.63
N LEU A 63 -2.42 -17.43 -9.41
CA LEU A 63 -1.12 -17.99 -9.03
C LEU A 63 -1.23 -19.36 -8.34
N SER A 64 -2.46 -19.85 -8.11
CA SER A 64 -2.73 -21.10 -7.37
C SER A 64 -2.09 -21.10 -5.97
N LEU A 65 -2.21 -19.99 -5.26
CA LEU A 65 -1.68 -19.77 -3.91
C LEU A 65 -2.81 -19.80 -2.87
N ASP A 66 -2.46 -20.16 -1.65
CA ASP A 66 -3.29 -20.00 -0.46
C ASP A 66 -2.76 -18.76 0.31
N LEU A 67 -3.35 -17.60 0.04
CA LEU A 67 -2.97 -16.35 0.70
C LEU A 67 -3.60 -16.31 2.09
N GLN A 68 -2.80 -16.10 3.12
CA GLN A 68 -3.26 -16.06 4.50
C GLN A 68 -3.60 -14.63 4.94
N MET A 69 -2.59 -13.79 5.03
CA MET A 69 -2.74 -12.43 5.55
C MET A 69 -1.75 -11.47 4.89
N VAL A 70 -2.17 -10.22 4.74
CA VAL A 70 -1.31 -9.08 4.38
C VAL A 70 -1.67 -7.90 5.28
N SER A 71 -0.68 -7.18 5.78
CA SER A 71 -0.90 -5.93 6.49
C SER A 71 -0.86 -4.75 5.53
N LEU A 72 -1.76 -3.79 5.71
CA LEU A 72 -1.88 -2.60 4.89
C LEU A 72 -1.89 -1.35 5.78
N LEU A 73 -0.85 -0.53 5.66
CA LEU A 73 -0.77 0.79 6.27
C LEU A 73 -1.15 1.87 5.25
N LEU A 74 -2.22 2.58 5.52
CA LEU A 74 -2.65 3.77 4.79
C LEU A 74 -2.16 5.00 5.55
N CYS A 75 -0.98 5.52 5.19
CA CYS A 75 -0.28 6.60 5.89
C CYS A 75 -0.28 7.93 5.12
N ASN A 76 0.29 8.97 5.71
CA ASN A 76 0.58 10.25 5.08
C ASN A 76 1.96 10.26 4.41
N ASP A 77 2.26 11.35 3.67
CA ASP A 77 3.54 11.51 2.96
C ASP A 77 4.74 11.70 3.91
N ASP A 78 4.55 12.22 5.13
CA ASP A 78 5.64 12.41 6.11
C ASP A 78 6.05 11.07 6.72
N ASP A 79 5.11 10.22 7.10
CA ASP A 79 5.37 8.86 7.58
C ASP A 79 6.02 8.03 6.48
N MET A 80 5.49 8.09 5.26
CA MET A 80 6.07 7.41 4.09
C MET A 80 7.52 7.86 3.82
N ARG A 81 7.82 9.16 3.92
CA ARG A 81 9.16 9.71 3.78
C ARG A 81 10.11 9.14 4.84
N SER A 82 9.63 9.04 6.08
CA SER A 82 10.40 8.48 7.20
C SER A 82 10.74 7.01 6.95
N MET A 83 9.75 6.20 6.52
CA MET A 83 9.95 4.81 6.11
C MET A 83 10.92 4.67 4.94
N ASN A 84 10.79 5.49 3.91
CA ASN A 84 11.65 5.46 2.73
C ASN A 84 13.10 5.84 3.07
N LEU A 85 13.28 6.82 3.97
CA LEU A 85 14.61 7.20 4.48
C LEU A 85 15.26 6.04 5.26
N GLN A 86 14.51 5.42 6.17
CA GLN A 86 15.04 4.37 7.03
C GLN A 86 15.40 3.11 6.25
N HIS A 87 14.54 2.65 5.33
CA HIS A 87 14.69 1.35 4.66
C HIS A 87 15.45 1.43 3.32
N ARG A 88 15.34 2.56 2.61
CA ARG A 88 15.97 2.75 1.29
C ARG A 88 17.02 3.86 1.25
N GLY A 89 17.18 4.63 2.36
CA GLY A 89 18.10 5.76 2.43
C GLY A 89 17.67 6.98 1.59
N LEU A 90 16.38 7.05 1.19
CA LEU A 90 15.85 8.08 0.32
C LEU A 90 14.97 9.06 1.12
N ASP A 91 15.45 10.28 1.33
CA ASP A 91 14.74 11.35 2.07
C ASP A 91 13.66 12.01 1.20
N LYS A 92 12.64 11.24 0.81
CA LYS A 92 11.45 11.68 0.07
C LYS A 92 10.30 10.68 0.24
N SER A 93 9.06 11.14 0.14
CA SER A 93 7.90 10.26 0.05
C SER A 93 7.91 9.45 -1.26
N THR A 94 7.25 8.30 -1.24
CA THR A 94 6.91 7.48 -2.42
C THR A 94 5.43 7.07 -2.31
N ASN A 95 4.86 6.50 -3.35
CA ASN A 95 3.46 6.07 -3.36
C ASN A 95 3.23 4.79 -2.57
N VAL A 96 4.11 3.78 -2.72
CA VAL A 96 3.99 2.48 -2.06
C VAL A 96 5.37 1.96 -1.64
N LEU A 97 5.40 1.25 -0.51
CA LEU A 97 6.50 0.43 -0.03
C LEU A 97 5.95 -0.94 0.35
N SER A 98 6.71 -2.00 0.03
CA SER A 98 6.40 -3.38 0.41
C SER A 98 7.57 -3.97 1.17
N PHE A 99 7.28 -4.70 2.25
CA PHE A 99 8.23 -5.32 3.16
C PHE A 99 7.87 -6.77 3.35
N LEU A 100 8.79 -7.67 3.07
CA LEU A 100 8.58 -9.11 3.26
C LEU A 100 8.41 -9.44 4.74
N ALA A 101 7.64 -10.48 5.04
CA ALA A 101 7.50 -10.96 6.40
C ALA A 101 8.87 -11.23 7.05
N GLY A 102 9.14 -10.55 8.18
CA GLY A 102 10.42 -10.61 8.89
C GLY A 102 11.37 -9.44 8.59
N ASP A 103 11.03 -8.54 7.67
CA ASP A 103 11.68 -7.24 7.56
C ASP A 103 11.07 -6.29 8.61
N ASP A 104 11.89 -5.72 9.48
CA ASP A 104 11.40 -4.82 10.54
C ASP A 104 10.90 -3.50 9.94
N LEU A 105 9.57 -3.31 9.93
CA LEU A 105 8.92 -2.06 9.48
C LEU A 105 8.93 -0.96 10.56
N TYR A 106 9.35 -1.27 11.77
CA TYR A 106 9.22 -0.40 12.95
C TYR A 106 10.04 0.87 12.81
N LEU A 107 9.35 2.02 12.71
CA LEU A 107 9.95 3.34 12.59
C LEU A 107 10.05 4.07 13.92
N ASP A 108 9.01 3.97 14.73
CA ASP A 108 8.86 4.63 16.02
C ASP A 108 7.88 3.84 16.89
N ASP A 109 7.95 4.03 18.22
CA ASP A 109 7.04 3.41 19.19
C ASP A 109 5.55 3.77 18.95
N ASP A 110 5.27 4.80 18.14
CA ASP A 110 3.92 5.29 17.84
C ASP A 110 3.31 4.67 16.55
N MET A 111 4.09 3.90 15.76
CA MET A 111 3.56 3.20 14.57
C MET A 111 2.86 1.90 14.96
N PRO A 112 1.74 1.55 14.29
CA PRO A 112 1.08 0.28 14.57
C PRO A 112 1.99 -0.91 14.26
N GLU A 113 2.01 -1.90 15.16
CA GLU A 113 2.65 -3.18 14.89
C GLU A 113 1.95 -3.83 13.70
N MET A 114 2.73 -4.18 12.67
CA MET A 114 2.26 -4.87 11.48
C MET A 114 2.86 -6.28 11.50
N ASP A 115 2.05 -7.27 11.85
CA ASP A 115 2.42 -8.69 11.85
C ASP A 115 1.69 -9.37 10.69
N GLY A 116 2.08 -9.03 9.48
CA GLY A 116 1.39 -9.47 8.27
C GLY A 116 1.95 -10.77 7.71
N GLY A 117 1.13 -11.81 7.61
CA GLY A 117 1.46 -13.16 7.15
C GLY A 117 2.42 -13.27 5.97
N ILE A 118 2.14 -12.64 4.80
CA ILE A 118 3.07 -12.60 3.66
C ILE A 118 3.97 -11.36 3.67
N GLY A 119 3.59 -10.33 4.44
CA GLY A 119 4.33 -9.07 4.57
C GLY A 119 3.41 -7.86 4.68
N ASP A 120 4.03 -6.69 4.63
CA ASP A 120 3.43 -5.40 4.91
C ASP A 120 3.49 -4.48 3.69
N ILE A 121 2.42 -3.72 3.47
CA ILE A 121 2.32 -2.71 2.40
C ILE A 121 1.99 -1.37 3.04
N ALA A 122 2.79 -0.34 2.77
CA ALA A 122 2.48 1.05 3.14
C ALA A 122 2.15 1.86 1.90
N ILE A 123 1.06 2.66 1.93
CA ILE A 123 0.62 3.51 0.81
C ILE A 123 0.38 4.93 1.31
N ALA A 124 0.94 5.93 0.61
CA ALA A 124 0.87 7.35 0.96
C ALA A 124 -0.31 8.05 0.30
N GLY A 125 -1.24 8.61 1.12
CA GLY A 125 -2.50 9.16 0.65
C GLY A 125 -2.36 10.37 -0.28
N GLU A 126 -1.57 11.37 0.11
CA GLU A 126 -1.39 12.60 -0.68
C GLU A 126 -0.69 12.31 -2.01
N THR A 127 0.30 11.40 -1.99
CA THR A 127 1.00 10.97 -3.20
C THR A 127 0.05 10.24 -4.15
N VAL A 128 -0.78 9.31 -3.68
CA VAL A 128 -1.81 8.62 -4.49
C VAL A 128 -2.76 9.61 -5.16
N MET A 129 -3.27 10.57 -4.39
CA MET A 129 -4.20 11.57 -4.91
C MET A 129 -3.55 12.48 -5.96
N ARG A 130 -2.30 12.87 -5.75
CA ARG A 130 -1.53 13.70 -6.68
C ARG A 130 -1.26 12.95 -7.99
N GLU A 131 -0.74 11.72 -7.91
CA GLU A 131 -0.42 10.91 -9.09
C GLU A 131 -1.66 10.58 -9.93
N ALA A 132 -2.77 10.21 -9.28
CA ALA A 132 -4.03 9.97 -9.97
C ALA A 132 -4.54 11.22 -10.70
N ALA A 133 -4.44 12.40 -10.09
CA ALA A 133 -4.83 13.66 -10.70
C ALA A 133 -3.92 14.04 -11.88
N GLU A 134 -2.61 13.85 -11.76
CA GLU A 134 -1.62 14.10 -12.83
C GLU A 134 -1.83 13.17 -14.02
N ALA A 135 -2.11 11.89 -13.78
CA ALA A 135 -2.40 10.89 -14.81
C ALA A 135 -3.84 10.98 -15.36
N GLY A 136 -4.73 11.76 -14.74
CA GLY A 136 -6.13 11.87 -15.15
C GLY A 136 -6.95 10.59 -14.96
N ILE A 137 -6.57 9.74 -14.00
CA ILE A 137 -7.23 8.47 -13.66
C ILE A 137 -7.99 8.57 -12.33
N ALA A 138 -8.90 7.62 -12.07
CA ALA A 138 -9.61 7.57 -10.80
C ALA A 138 -8.65 7.18 -9.66
N ALA A 139 -8.65 7.94 -8.55
CA ALA A 139 -7.79 7.66 -7.40
C ALA A 139 -8.02 6.26 -6.81
N GLY A 140 -9.26 5.74 -6.84
CA GLY A 140 -9.57 4.37 -6.41
C GLY A 140 -8.94 3.30 -7.32
N ASP A 141 -8.83 3.56 -8.62
CA ASP A 141 -8.18 2.65 -9.57
C ASP A 141 -6.66 2.66 -9.38
N HIS A 142 -6.07 3.84 -9.20
CA HIS A 142 -4.65 3.98 -8.89
C HIS A 142 -4.29 3.32 -7.55
N LEU A 143 -5.10 3.54 -6.52
CA LEU A 143 -4.91 2.91 -5.20
C LEU A 143 -4.97 1.38 -5.28
N LEU A 144 -5.94 0.82 -6.01
CA LEU A 144 -6.01 -0.63 -6.18
C LEU A 144 -4.84 -1.18 -7.01
N HIS A 145 -4.35 -0.43 -7.99
CA HIS A 145 -3.13 -0.77 -8.71
C HIS A 145 -1.93 -0.85 -7.76
N LEU A 146 -1.68 0.18 -6.94
CA LEU A 146 -0.57 0.20 -5.98
C LEU A 146 -0.68 -0.92 -4.93
N PHE A 147 -1.88 -1.22 -4.45
CA PHE A 147 -2.12 -2.38 -3.58
C PHE A 147 -1.76 -3.70 -4.29
N THR A 148 -2.21 -3.89 -5.54
CA THR A 148 -1.90 -5.08 -6.34
C THR A 148 -0.40 -5.23 -6.55
N HIS A 149 0.27 -4.14 -6.96
CA HIS A 149 1.72 -4.05 -7.12
C HIS A 149 2.47 -4.45 -5.84
N GLY A 150 2.05 -3.89 -4.70
CA GLY A 150 2.62 -4.23 -3.40
C GLY A 150 2.48 -5.72 -3.07
N VAL A 151 1.29 -6.31 -3.26
CA VAL A 151 1.07 -7.75 -3.02
C VAL A 151 1.95 -8.61 -3.92
N LEU A 152 2.13 -8.24 -5.21
CA LEU A 152 3.00 -9.00 -6.11
C LEU A 152 4.47 -8.95 -5.67
N HIS A 153 4.95 -7.80 -5.17
CA HIS A 153 6.27 -7.73 -4.54
C HIS A 153 6.41 -8.66 -3.34
N LEU A 154 5.40 -8.73 -2.46
CA LEU A 154 5.41 -9.67 -1.33
C LEU A 154 5.41 -11.14 -1.77
N LEU A 155 4.95 -11.43 -2.98
CA LEU A 155 4.97 -12.77 -3.59
C LEU A 155 6.25 -13.04 -4.40
N GLY A 156 7.21 -12.10 -4.38
CA GLY A 156 8.53 -12.27 -4.99
C GLY A 156 8.62 -11.83 -6.45
N TYR A 157 7.60 -11.18 -7.00
CA TYR A 157 7.71 -10.48 -8.28
C TYR A 157 8.51 -9.19 -8.08
N ASP A 158 9.33 -8.84 -9.06
CA ASP A 158 10.17 -7.64 -9.01
C ASP A 158 10.36 -7.08 -10.43
N HIS A 159 10.97 -5.91 -10.52
CA HIS A 159 11.25 -5.20 -11.76
C HIS A 159 12.72 -4.74 -11.83
N ILE A 160 13.64 -5.61 -11.34
CA ILE A 160 15.10 -5.33 -11.32
C ILE A 160 15.68 -5.36 -12.72
N ASP A 161 15.18 -6.23 -13.59
CA ASP A 161 15.55 -6.28 -15.00
C ASP A 161 14.31 -6.25 -15.92
N ASP A 162 14.55 -6.03 -17.21
CA ASP A 162 13.46 -5.84 -18.19
C ASP A 162 12.53 -7.06 -18.27
N GLN A 163 13.05 -8.29 -18.15
CA GLN A 163 12.23 -9.50 -18.20
C GLN A 163 11.34 -9.62 -16.98
N MET A 164 11.86 -9.37 -15.79
CA MET A 164 11.10 -9.40 -14.54
C MET A 164 10.02 -8.31 -14.55
N ALA A 165 10.36 -7.12 -15.05
CA ALA A 165 9.41 -6.03 -15.21
C ALA A 165 8.26 -6.43 -16.15
N ASP A 166 8.56 -6.96 -17.34
CA ASP A 166 7.55 -7.42 -18.32
C ASP A 166 6.62 -8.50 -17.72
N GLU A 167 7.16 -9.45 -16.94
CA GLU A 167 6.39 -10.51 -16.28
C GLU A 167 5.44 -9.94 -15.21
N MET A 168 5.90 -9.02 -14.37
CA MET A 168 5.11 -8.37 -13.33
C MET A 168 4.04 -7.47 -13.93
N GLU A 169 4.39 -6.60 -14.87
CA GLU A 169 3.46 -5.69 -15.55
C GLU A 169 2.34 -6.46 -16.29
N ALA A 170 2.71 -7.54 -17.02
CA ALA A 170 1.72 -8.38 -17.69
C ALA A 170 0.72 -9.01 -16.69
N LEU A 171 1.19 -9.40 -15.51
CA LEU A 171 0.33 -9.94 -14.47
C LEU A 171 -0.57 -8.86 -13.87
N GLU A 172 -0.05 -7.68 -13.59
CA GLU A 172 -0.84 -6.53 -13.11
C GLU A 172 -1.93 -6.14 -14.10
N ILE A 173 -1.61 -6.00 -15.38
CA ILE A 173 -2.56 -5.71 -16.45
C ILE A 173 -3.69 -6.76 -16.47
N ALA A 174 -3.35 -8.05 -16.36
CA ALA A 174 -4.33 -9.13 -16.37
C ALA A 174 -5.25 -9.08 -15.13
N LEU A 175 -4.72 -8.81 -13.95
CA LEU A 175 -5.45 -8.73 -12.68
C LEU A 175 -6.35 -7.48 -12.65
N LEU A 176 -5.80 -6.31 -12.98
CA LEU A 176 -6.54 -5.05 -13.04
C LEU A 176 -7.65 -5.09 -14.08
N GLY A 177 -7.41 -5.75 -15.21
CA GLY A 177 -8.41 -5.99 -16.26
C GLY A 177 -9.64 -6.76 -15.76
N GLN A 178 -9.49 -7.71 -14.82
CA GLN A 178 -10.62 -8.41 -14.18
C GLN A 178 -11.47 -7.44 -13.34
N MET A 179 -10.86 -6.41 -12.78
CA MET A 179 -11.52 -5.33 -12.05
C MET A 179 -12.03 -4.20 -12.95
N LYS A 180 -11.91 -4.34 -14.29
CA LYS A 180 -12.26 -3.34 -15.32
C LYS A 180 -11.47 -2.04 -15.22
N ILE A 181 -10.25 -2.11 -14.70
CA ILE A 181 -9.29 -1.02 -14.68
C ILE A 181 -8.48 -1.07 -15.98
N ALA A 182 -8.24 0.09 -16.58
CA ALA A 182 -7.43 0.21 -17.78
C ALA A 182 -5.97 -0.18 -17.50
N ASN A 183 -5.23 -0.58 -18.55
CA ASN A 183 -3.80 -0.85 -18.45
C ASN A 183 -3.07 0.42 -17.96
N PRO A 184 -2.37 0.38 -16.79
CA PRO A 184 -1.68 1.55 -16.24
C PRO A 184 -0.41 1.94 -17.02
N TYR A 185 0.09 1.06 -17.91
CA TYR A 185 1.36 1.24 -18.65
C TYR A 185 1.17 1.71 -20.09
N LEU A 186 -0.08 2.02 -20.53
CA LEU A 186 -0.36 2.40 -21.93
C LEU A 186 0.39 3.64 -22.42
N ASP A 187 0.62 4.62 -21.56
CA ASP A 187 1.33 5.84 -21.95
C ASP A 187 2.83 5.61 -22.14
N ASP A 188 3.41 4.69 -21.39
CA ASP A 188 4.82 4.29 -21.53
C ASP A 188 5.06 3.48 -22.82
N GLU A 189 4.16 2.57 -23.19
CA GLU A 189 4.21 1.83 -24.46
C GLU A 189 4.12 2.77 -25.67
N LEU A 190 3.26 3.80 -25.61
CA LEU A 190 3.17 4.81 -26.66
C LEU A 190 4.43 5.67 -26.77
N ALA A 191 5.08 5.97 -25.65
CA ALA A 191 6.33 6.75 -25.64
C ALA A 191 7.53 5.96 -26.19
N LEU A 192 7.58 4.64 -25.98
CA LEU A 192 8.60 3.76 -26.52
C LEU A 192 8.44 3.52 -28.03
N GLY A 193 7.20 3.28 -28.47
CA GLY A 193 6.88 3.06 -29.89
C GLY A 193 7.19 4.25 -30.81
N THR A 194 7.24 5.46 -30.26
CA THR A 194 7.62 6.68 -31.02
C THR A 194 9.15 6.86 -31.16
N ARG A 195 9.96 6.15 -30.38
CA ARG A 195 11.45 6.22 -30.46
C ARG A 195 12.04 5.29 -31.51
N GLU A 196 11.34 4.22 -31.89
CA GLU A 196 11.83 3.26 -32.91
C GLU A 196 11.45 3.65 -34.36
N ALA A 197 10.63 4.68 -34.55
CA ALA A 197 10.17 5.14 -35.87
C ALA A 197 10.85 6.41 -36.39
N GLY A 198 12.01 6.80 -35.83
CA GLY A 198 12.78 8.02 -36.18
C GLY A 198 14.11 7.75 -36.85
#